data_f112a1f4f4cff39129292b4feb96e549
#
_entry.id   f112a1f4f4cff39129292b4feb96e549
#
_cell.length_a   1.000
_cell.length_b   1.000
_cell.length_c   1.000
_cell.angle_alpha   90.00
_cell.angle_beta   90.00
_cell.angle_gamma   90.00
#
_symmetry.space_group_name_H-M   'P 1'
#
loop_
_entity.id
_entity.type
_entity.pdbx_description
1 polymer ?
#
loop_
_entity_poly.entity_id
_entity_poly.type
_entity_poly.pdbx_seq_one_letter_code
_entity_poly.pdbx_strand_id
1 'polypeptide(L)'
;FFFAGQINGTTGYEEAAAQGLMAGINAHLKINNKPEFILKRNQAYIGVLIDDLITKGTDEPYRMFTSRAEFRMLLRQDNADIRLSELSYSIGLATKDRYTLVKNKLKKTQELIHFIKNLSVSPKEINPILENKNSKTIDQSMKLKKLYSRPNIVFEDVVKINCLLYTSPSPRD
;
A
#
# COMPACT_ATOMS: atom_id res chain seq x y z
N PHE A 1 -22.83 -17.52 17.58
CA PHE A 1 -23.45 -16.60 16.61
C PHE A 1 -22.48 -15.47 16.29
N PHE A 2 -22.56 -14.96 15.06
CA PHE A 2 -21.82 -13.77 14.61
C PHE A 2 -22.83 -12.77 14.07
N PHE A 3 -22.79 -11.54 14.57
CA PHE A 3 -23.67 -10.46 14.13
C PHE A 3 -22.93 -9.52 13.19
N ALA A 4 -23.63 -9.00 12.17
CA ALA A 4 -23.07 -8.07 11.22
C ALA A 4 -24.14 -7.11 10.70
N GLY A 5 -23.73 -5.88 10.39
CA GLY A 5 -24.59 -4.86 9.82
C GLY A 5 -25.34 -4.05 10.88
N GLN A 6 -26.58 -3.69 10.57
CA GLN A 6 -27.39 -2.73 11.31
C GLN A 6 -27.61 -3.11 12.79
N ILE A 7 -27.64 -4.41 13.10
CA ILE A 7 -27.78 -4.91 14.47
C ILE A 7 -26.64 -4.46 15.39
N ASN A 8 -25.49 -4.13 14.82
CA ASN A 8 -24.32 -3.60 15.53
C ASN A 8 -24.27 -2.05 15.54
N GLY A 9 -25.37 -1.37 15.18
CA GLY A 9 -25.46 0.07 15.22
C GLY A 9 -24.85 0.81 14.01
N THR A 10 -24.58 0.12 12.91
CA THR A 10 -24.06 0.76 11.67
C THR A 10 -25.17 1.02 10.66
N THR A 11 -25.04 2.06 9.83
CA THR A 11 -26.07 2.45 8.85
C THR A 11 -25.63 2.32 7.38
N GLY A 12 -24.35 2.17 7.09
CA GLY A 12 -23.84 2.10 5.72
C GLY A 12 -23.73 0.67 5.19
N TYR A 13 -23.87 0.52 3.87
CA TYR A 13 -23.67 -0.77 3.20
C TYR A 13 -22.22 -1.25 3.31
N GLU A 14 -21.28 -0.34 3.26
CA GLU A 14 -19.85 -0.60 3.37
C GLU A 14 -19.50 -1.16 4.75
N GLU A 15 -20.07 -0.61 5.80
CA GLU A 15 -19.89 -1.09 7.17
C GLU A 15 -20.50 -2.48 7.35
N ALA A 16 -21.69 -2.71 6.79
CA ALA A 16 -22.35 -4.01 6.84
C ALA A 16 -21.54 -5.08 6.08
N ALA A 17 -21.03 -4.75 4.90
CA ALA A 17 -20.18 -5.65 4.11
C ALA A 17 -18.88 -6.00 4.84
N ALA A 18 -18.22 -5.00 5.45
CA ALA A 18 -17.00 -5.19 6.23
C ALA A 18 -17.23 -6.12 7.43
N GLN A 19 -18.29 -5.88 8.20
CA GLN A 19 -18.66 -6.75 9.32
C GLN A 19 -19.00 -8.16 8.87
N GLY A 20 -19.79 -8.30 7.79
CA GLY A 20 -20.15 -9.61 7.21
C GLY A 20 -18.94 -10.40 6.77
N LEU A 21 -17.95 -9.75 6.13
CA LEU A 21 -16.69 -10.36 5.76
C LEU A 21 -15.94 -10.91 6.98
N MET A 22 -15.79 -10.09 8.01
CA MET A 22 -15.07 -10.49 9.24
C MET A 22 -15.83 -11.59 10.01
N ALA A 23 -17.15 -11.52 10.04
CA ALA A 23 -17.98 -12.54 10.64
C ALA A 23 -17.84 -13.89 9.91
N GLY A 24 -17.87 -13.89 8.57
CA GLY A 24 -17.69 -15.09 7.76
C GLY A 24 -16.31 -15.72 7.91
N ILE A 25 -15.25 -14.91 7.88
CA ILE A 25 -13.87 -15.37 8.12
C ILE A 25 -13.74 -16.03 9.49
N ASN A 26 -14.19 -15.35 10.55
CA ASN A 26 -14.06 -15.84 11.91
C ASN A 26 -14.98 -17.04 12.21
N ALA A 27 -16.15 -17.12 11.58
CA ALA A 27 -16.99 -18.31 11.65
C ALA A 27 -16.29 -19.54 11.06
N HIS A 28 -15.69 -19.39 9.87
CA HIS A 28 -14.88 -20.44 9.25
C HIS A 28 -13.69 -20.86 10.12
N LEU A 29 -12.93 -19.91 10.63
CA LEU A 29 -11.78 -20.18 11.50
C LEU A 29 -12.20 -20.91 12.77
N LYS A 30 -13.29 -20.49 13.41
CA LYS A 30 -13.82 -21.11 14.62
C LYS A 30 -14.27 -22.56 14.41
N ILE A 31 -14.96 -22.87 13.30
CA ILE A 31 -15.35 -24.23 12.94
C ILE A 31 -14.13 -25.14 12.74
N ASN A 32 -13.03 -24.59 12.25
CA ASN A 32 -11.79 -25.30 12.01
C ASN A 32 -10.79 -25.25 13.19
N ASN A 33 -11.23 -24.80 14.37
CA ASN A 33 -10.41 -24.65 15.58
C ASN A 33 -9.11 -23.83 15.33
N LYS A 34 -9.20 -22.82 14.47
CA LYS A 34 -8.12 -21.87 14.17
C LYS A 34 -8.26 -20.60 15.01
N PRO A 35 -7.15 -19.89 15.28
CA PRO A 35 -7.21 -18.62 16.00
C PRO A 35 -8.04 -17.59 15.26
N GLU A 36 -8.63 -16.67 16.00
CA GLU A 36 -9.43 -15.57 15.44
C GLU A 36 -8.59 -14.64 14.58
N PHE A 37 -9.18 -14.16 13.51
CA PHE A 37 -8.60 -13.15 12.62
C PHE A 37 -9.10 -11.77 13.02
N ILE A 38 -8.20 -10.96 13.56
CA ILE A 38 -8.47 -9.61 14.03
C ILE A 38 -7.58 -8.62 13.29
N LEU A 39 -8.18 -7.65 12.62
CA LEU A 39 -7.47 -6.55 11.99
C LEU A 39 -7.34 -5.37 12.97
N LYS A 40 -6.11 -4.91 13.14
CA LYS A 40 -5.81 -3.75 13.99
C LYS A 40 -6.14 -2.44 13.28
N ARG A 41 -6.31 -1.36 14.05
CA ARG A 41 -6.58 0.01 13.56
C ARG A 41 -5.55 0.53 12.55
N ASN A 42 -4.30 0.13 12.67
CA ASN A 42 -3.22 0.48 11.75
C ASN A 42 -3.09 -0.44 10.53
N GLN A 43 -3.90 -1.49 10.44
CA GLN A 43 -3.86 -2.45 9.34
C GLN A 43 -4.98 -2.22 8.31
N ALA A 44 -6.17 -1.85 8.74
CA ALA A 44 -7.31 -1.65 7.84
C ALA A 44 -8.38 -0.76 8.45
N TYR A 45 -9.19 -0.10 7.59
CA TYR A 45 -10.40 0.61 8.04
C TYR A 45 -11.43 -0.31 8.70
N ILE A 46 -11.49 -1.59 8.30
CA ILE A 46 -12.30 -2.61 8.98
C ILE A 46 -11.86 -2.76 10.44
N GLY A 47 -10.56 -2.70 10.71
CA GLY A 47 -10.04 -2.72 12.08
C GLY A 47 -10.48 -1.50 12.89
N VAL A 48 -10.44 -0.30 12.29
CA VAL A 48 -10.93 0.93 12.93
C VAL A 48 -12.43 0.83 13.23
N LEU A 49 -13.22 0.36 12.26
CA LEU A 49 -14.67 0.18 12.41
C LEU A 49 -14.99 -0.73 13.60
N ILE A 50 -14.44 -1.92 13.63
CA ILE A 50 -14.76 -2.92 14.65
C ILE A 50 -14.28 -2.45 16.04
N ASP A 51 -13.08 -1.89 16.10
CA ASP A 51 -12.53 -1.37 17.36
C ASP A 51 -13.38 -0.20 17.91
N ASP A 52 -13.82 0.73 17.06
CA ASP A 52 -14.72 1.80 17.49
C ASP A 52 -16.06 1.25 18.02
N LEU A 53 -16.66 0.26 17.34
CA LEU A 53 -17.92 -0.34 17.78
C LEU A 53 -17.83 -1.02 19.15
N ILE A 54 -16.72 -1.69 19.45
CA ILE A 54 -16.55 -2.42 20.72
C ILE A 54 -16.03 -1.53 21.86
N THR A 55 -15.32 -0.44 21.56
CA THR A 55 -14.68 0.40 22.60
C THR A 55 -15.46 1.66 22.91
N LYS A 56 -16.10 2.28 21.91
CA LYS A 56 -16.79 3.57 22.05
C LYS A 56 -18.30 3.42 22.20
N GLY A 57 -18.85 2.25 21.80
CA GLY A 57 -20.29 2.07 21.72
C GLY A 57 -20.93 2.83 20.55
N THR A 58 -22.27 2.79 20.49
CA THR A 58 -23.07 3.38 19.40
C THR A 58 -24.29 4.09 19.97
N ASP A 59 -24.08 5.25 20.60
CA ASP A 59 -25.21 6.11 21.05
C ASP A 59 -25.96 6.70 19.84
N GLU A 60 -25.23 6.92 18.73
CA GLU A 60 -25.76 7.32 17.45
C GLU A 60 -25.40 6.30 16.38
N PRO A 61 -26.17 6.21 15.26
CA PRO A 61 -25.85 5.32 14.15
C PRO A 61 -24.42 5.55 13.63
N TYR A 62 -23.57 4.52 13.70
CA TYR A 62 -22.18 4.62 13.32
C TYR A 62 -22.03 4.69 11.81
N ARG A 63 -21.22 5.65 11.35
CA ARG A 63 -20.75 5.77 9.98
C ARG A 63 -19.25 5.87 9.94
N MET A 64 -18.60 5.12 9.03
CA MET A 64 -17.16 5.16 8.85
C MET A 64 -16.73 6.35 8.00
N PHE A 65 -15.96 7.25 8.60
CA PHE A 65 -15.29 8.36 7.92
C PHE A 65 -13.78 8.22 8.06
N THR A 66 -13.04 8.72 7.06
CA THR A 66 -11.57 8.70 7.10
C THR A 66 -11.01 9.48 8.29
N SER A 67 -11.76 10.47 8.80
CA SER A 67 -11.40 11.25 10.00
C SER A 67 -11.35 10.41 11.29
N ARG A 68 -12.03 9.25 11.32
CA ARG A 68 -12.02 8.33 12.47
C ARG A 68 -10.72 7.51 12.55
N ALA A 69 -9.96 7.42 11.47
CA ALA A 69 -8.72 6.67 11.40
C ALA A 69 -7.51 7.57 11.68
N GLU A 70 -6.86 7.37 12.78
CA GLU A 70 -5.61 8.05 13.16
C GLU A 70 -4.47 7.72 12.19
N PHE A 71 -4.46 6.51 11.62
CA PHE A 71 -3.48 6.05 10.64
C PHE A 71 -3.92 6.25 9.17
N ARG A 72 -4.82 7.21 8.89
CA ARG A 72 -5.37 7.42 7.54
C ARG A 72 -4.33 7.65 6.44
N MET A 73 -3.17 8.21 6.79
CA MET A 73 -2.06 8.40 5.85
C MET A 73 -1.38 7.08 5.46
N LEU A 74 -1.46 6.06 6.32
CA LEU A 74 -0.97 4.71 6.07
C LEU A 74 -2.04 3.84 5.38
N LEU A 75 -3.30 3.99 5.76
CA LEU A 75 -4.43 3.18 5.29
C LEU A 75 -4.97 3.69 3.95
N ARG A 76 -4.15 3.61 2.90
CA ARG A 76 -4.52 4.07 1.56
C ARG A 76 -4.97 2.90 0.70
N GLN A 77 -5.80 3.20 -0.30
CA GLN A 77 -6.29 2.21 -1.25
C GLN A 77 -5.16 1.65 -2.11
N ASP A 78 -4.22 2.49 -2.54
CA ASP A 78 -3.11 2.14 -3.42
C ASP A 78 -2.08 1.19 -2.81
N ASN A 79 -2.03 1.06 -1.49
CA ASN A 79 -1.13 0.14 -0.78
C ASN A 79 -1.86 -1.00 -0.03
N ALA A 80 -3.16 -1.15 -0.23
CA ALA A 80 -3.97 -2.16 0.46
C ALA A 80 -3.51 -3.59 0.12
N ASP A 81 -3.12 -3.83 -1.13
CA ASP A 81 -2.55 -5.11 -1.56
C ASP A 81 -1.28 -5.48 -0.79
N ILE A 82 -0.40 -4.51 -0.58
CA ILE A 82 0.86 -4.69 0.16
C ILE A 82 0.60 -5.03 1.63
N ARG A 83 -0.37 -4.33 2.27
CA ARG A 83 -0.67 -4.50 3.69
C ARG A 83 -1.46 -5.77 4.02
N LEU A 84 -2.34 -6.19 3.13
CA LEU A 84 -3.35 -7.21 3.44
C LEU A 84 -3.16 -8.54 2.72
N SER A 85 -2.40 -8.62 1.61
CA SER A 85 -2.30 -9.87 0.83
C SER A 85 -1.64 -11.00 1.59
N GLU A 86 -0.63 -10.73 2.42
CA GLU A 86 0.01 -11.76 3.23
C GLU A 86 -0.93 -12.30 4.30
N LEU A 87 -1.65 -11.41 5.00
CA LEU A 87 -2.66 -11.79 5.98
C LEU A 87 -3.80 -12.59 5.33
N SER A 88 -4.27 -12.13 4.18
CA SER A 88 -5.33 -12.80 3.43
C SER A 88 -4.90 -14.19 2.93
N TYR A 89 -3.66 -14.35 2.50
CA TYR A 89 -3.10 -15.63 2.08
C TYR A 89 -2.96 -16.60 3.28
N SER A 90 -2.51 -16.12 4.43
CA SER A 90 -2.32 -16.95 5.63
C SER A 90 -3.61 -17.59 6.15
N ILE A 91 -4.75 -16.93 5.94
CA ILE A 91 -6.08 -17.46 6.30
C ILE A 91 -6.76 -18.22 5.15
N GLY A 92 -6.10 -18.37 3.99
CA GLY A 92 -6.62 -19.08 2.83
C GLY A 92 -7.62 -18.32 1.97
N LEU A 93 -7.76 -17.00 2.16
CA LEU A 93 -8.70 -16.16 1.40
C LEU A 93 -8.09 -15.70 0.07
N ALA A 94 -6.81 -15.32 0.04
CA ALA A 94 -6.12 -14.97 -1.20
C ALA A 94 -5.50 -16.21 -1.86
N THR A 95 -5.51 -16.23 -3.20
CA THR A 95 -4.84 -17.29 -3.98
C THR A 95 -3.32 -17.14 -3.91
N LYS A 96 -2.61 -18.25 -4.16
CA LYS A 96 -1.13 -18.27 -4.24
C LYS A 96 -0.62 -17.30 -5.33
N ASP A 97 -1.31 -17.23 -6.46
CA ASP A 97 -0.92 -16.35 -7.58
C ASP A 97 -0.99 -14.87 -7.16
N ARG A 98 -2.08 -14.48 -6.48
CA ARG A 98 -2.23 -13.12 -5.94
C ARG A 98 -1.12 -12.77 -4.96
N TYR A 99 -0.83 -13.66 -4.03
CA TYR A 99 0.24 -13.49 -3.06
C TYR A 99 1.61 -13.36 -3.74
N THR A 100 1.91 -14.24 -4.70
CA THR A 100 3.17 -14.22 -5.45
C THR A 100 3.34 -12.93 -6.24
N LEU A 101 2.28 -12.46 -6.89
CA LEU A 101 2.28 -11.19 -7.65
C LEU A 101 2.64 -10.00 -6.74
N VAL A 102 2.01 -9.90 -5.57
CA VAL A 102 2.29 -8.81 -4.62
C VAL A 102 3.71 -8.91 -4.05
N LYS A 103 4.17 -10.12 -3.74
CA LYS A 103 5.54 -10.35 -3.26
C LYS A 103 6.60 -9.96 -4.30
N ASN A 104 6.38 -10.30 -5.56
CA ASN A 104 7.25 -9.90 -6.67
C ASN A 104 7.24 -8.38 -6.89
N LYS A 105 6.06 -7.74 -6.81
CA LYS A 105 5.93 -6.28 -6.86
C LYS A 105 6.76 -5.60 -5.77
N LEU A 106 6.66 -6.07 -4.53
CA LEU A 106 7.45 -5.56 -3.40
C LEU A 106 8.96 -5.72 -3.64
N LYS A 107 9.38 -6.92 -4.05
CA LYS A 107 10.80 -7.20 -4.33
C LYS A 107 11.35 -6.27 -5.42
N LYS A 108 10.67 -6.18 -6.57
CA LYS A 108 11.08 -5.29 -7.68
C LYS A 108 11.11 -3.82 -7.25
N THR A 109 10.16 -3.39 -6.43
CA THR A 109 10.13 -2.02 -5.89
C THR A 109 11.32 -1.73 -4.98
N GLN A 110 11.68 -2.67 -4.10
CA GLN A 110 12.85 -2.52 -3.22
C GLN A 110 14.16 -2.51 -4.01
N GLU A 111 14.31 -3.38 -5.01
CA GLU A 111 15.46 -3.42 -5.91
C GLU A 111 15.61 -2.09 -6.66
N LEU A 112 14.53 -1.54 -7.20
CA LEU A 112 14.54 -0.24 -7.87
C LEU A 112 14.91 0.91 -6.93
N ILE A 113 14.34 0.94 -5.73
CA ILE A 113 14.68 1.95 -4.72
C ILE A 113 16.17 1.85 -4.34
N HIS A 114 16.67 0.65 -4.15
CA HIS A 114 18.09 0.43 -3.84
C HIS A 114 18.98 0.92 -4.98
N PHE A 115 18.63 0.60 -6.21
CA PHE A 115 19.34 1.06 -7.42
C PHE A 115 19.37 2.60 -7.49
N ILE A 116 18.23 3.28 -7.42
CA ILE A 116 18.15 4.75 -7.46
C ILE A 116 18.96 5.42 -6.34
N LYS A 117 18.97 4.82 -5.14
CA LYS A 117 19.76 5.34 -4.01
C LYS A 117 21.27 5.27 -4.24
N ASN A 118 21.72 4.23 -4.91
CA ASN A 118 23.16 3.95 -5.07
C ASN A 118 23.74 4.50 -6.37
N LEU A 119 22.92 4.68 -7.39
CA LEU A 119 23.35 5.22 -8.67
C LEU A 119 23.78 6.69 -8.53
N SER A 120 24.95 7.00 -9.11
CA SER A 120 25.42 8.37 -9.30
C SER A 120 25.43 8.68 -10.81
N VAL A 121 24.92 9.83 -11.17
CA VAL A 121 24.88 10.31 -12.56
C VAL A 121 25.82 11.49 -12.76
N SER A 122 26.45 11.55 -13.93
CA SER A 122 27.37 12.64 -14.30
C SER A 122 26.60 13.85 -14.86
N PRO A 123 27.21 15.06 -14.83
CA PRO A 123 26.63 16.25 -15.48
C PRO A 123 26.29 16.03 -16.95
N LYS A 124 27.14 15.30 -17.69
CA LYS A 124 26.94 15.02 -19.12
C LYS A 124 25.66 14.22 -19.41
N GLU A 125 25.29 13.31 -18.51
CA GLU A 125 24.13 12.44 -18.70
C GLU A 125 22.81 13.14 -18.32
N ILE A 126 22.82 13.98 -17.30
CA ILE A 126 21.59 14.51 -16.72
C ILE A 126 21.29 15.97 -17.11
N ASN A 127 22.31 16.82 -17.36
CA ASN A 127 22.08 18.24 -17.64
C ASN A 127 21.16 18.49 -18.85
N PRO A 128 21.22 17.73 -19.96
CA PRO A 128 20.27 17.92 -21.06
C PRO A 128 18.80 17.72 -20.62
N ILE A 129 18.56 16.80 -19.69
CA ILE A 129 17.22 16.54 -19.13
C ILE A 129 16.81 17.66 -18.18
N LEU A 130 17.74 18.14 -17.34
CA LEU A 130 17.50 19.22 -16.40
C LEU A 130 17.16 20.55 -17.12
N GLU A 131 17.87 20.86 -18.18
CA GLU A 131 17.64 22.05 -19.01
C GLU A 131 16.25 22.01 -19.65
N ASN A 132 15.87 20.88 -20.25
CA ASN A 132 14.53 20.69 -20.83
C ASN A 132 13.40 20.83 -19.79
N LYS A 133 13.70 20.61 -18.52
CA LYS A 133 12.74 20.72 -17.40
C LYS A 133 12.86 22.04 -16.65
N ASN A 134 13.61 23.01 -17.14
CA ASN A 134 13.89 24.27 -16.45
C ASN A 134 14.39 24.04 -15.01
N SER A 135 15.18 23.00 -14.79
CA SER A 135 15.77 22.66 -13.50
C SER A 135 17.26 23.01 -13.50
N LYS A 136 17.79 23.46 -12.37
CA LYS A 136 19.18 23.84 -12.23
C LYS A 136 20.11 22.67 -12.63
N THR A 137 21.06 22.91 -13.52
CA THR A 137 22.12 21.97 -13.91
C THR A 137 23.04 21.63 -12.75
N ILE A 138 23.79 20.55 -12.87
CA ILE A 138 24.80 20.14 -11.88
C ILE A 138 26.19 20.20 -12.47
N ASP A 139 27.19 20.56 -11.65
CA ASP A 139 28.59 20.69 -12.04
C ASP A 139 29.41 19.45 -11.67
N GLN A 140 28.93 18.65 -10.75
CA GLN A 140 29.56 17.43 -10.24
C GLN A 140 28.60 16.24 -10.22
N SER A 141 29.16 15.04 -10.30
CA SER A 141 28.35 13.80 -10.17
C SER A 141 27.52 13.80 -8.88
N MET A 142 26.24 13.44 -9.01
CA MET A 142 25.28 13.47 -7.90
C MET A 142 24.48 12.17 -7.83
N LYS A 143 24.07 11.78 -6.63
CA LYS A 143 23.18 10.62 -6.45
C LYS A 143 21.83 10.87 -7.11
N LEU A 144 21.37 9.89 -7.89
CA LEU A 144 20.10 9.97 -8.62
C LEU A 144 18.93 10.25 -7.70
N LYS A 145 18.93 9.70 -6.47
CA LYS A 145 17.91 9.99 -5.44
C LYS A 145 17.76 11.50 -5.19
N LYS A 146 18.86 12.27 -5.13
CA LYS A 146 18.78 13.73 -4.89
C LYS A 146 18.18 14.47 -6.07
N LEU A 147 18.45 14.01 -7.28
CA LEU A 147 17.88 14.59 -8.50
C LEU A 147 16.37 14.28 -8.62
N TYR A 148 15.99 13.03 -8.38
CA TYR A 148 14.59 12.61 -8.41
C TYR A 148 13.73 13.28 -7.31
N SER A 149 14.32 13.82 -6.26
CA SER A 149 13.60 14.60 -5.24
C SER A 149 13.26 16.02 -5.69
N ARG A 150 13.68 16.46 -6.89
CA ARG A 150 13.32 17.78 -7.43
C ARG A 150 11.90 17.76 -8.00
N PRO A 151 11.06 18.78 -7.77
CA PRO A 151 9.64 18.75 -8.15
C PRO A 151 9.38 18.59 -9.65
N ASN A 152 10.33 19.04 -10.49
CA ASN A 152 10.18 19.01 -11.95
C ASN A 152 10.68 17.70 -12.61
N ILE A 153 11.27 16.78 -11.84
CA ILE A 153 11.83 15.53 -12.34
C ILE A 153 10.88 14.38 -12.02
N VAL A 154 10.39 13.73 -13.06
CA VAL A 154 9.52 12.57 -12.96
C VAL A 154 10.28 11.27 -13.27
N PHE A 155 9.68 10.12 -12.99
CA PHE A 155 10.34 8.82 -13.18
C PHE A 155 10.72 8.56 -14.64
N GLU A 156 9.88 8.98 -15.58
CA GLU A 156 10.13 8.85 -17.02
C GLU A 156 11.39 9.58 -17.49
N ASP A 157 11.74 10.69 -16.83
CA ASP A 157 12.97 11.42 -17.13
C ASP A 157 14.20 10.66 -16.65
N VAL A 158 14.07 9.99 -15.52
CA VAL A 158 15.13 9.15 -14.95
C VAL A 158 15.39 7.92 -15.83
N VAL A 159 14.36 7.30 -16.37
CA VAL A 159 14.47 6.14 -17.27
C VAL A 159 15.20 6.48 -18.58
N LYS A 160 15.14 7.72 -19.03
CA LYS A 160 15.86 8.19 -20.24
C LYS A 160 17.37 8.31 -20.07
N ILE A 161 17.89 8.22 -18.85
CA ILE A 161 19.33 8.22 -18.60
C ILE A 161 19.89 6.90 -19.13
N ASN A 162 20.82 6.95 -20.09
CA ASN A 162 21.34 5.78 -20.81
C ASN A 162 21.84 4.64 -19.90
N CYS A 163 22.35 4.96 -18.71
CA CYS A 163 22.77 3.93 -17.75
C CYS A 163 21.63 3.06 -17.20
N LEU A 164 20.38 3.54 -17.23
CA LEU A 164 19.22 2.79 -16.78
C LEU A 164 18.68 1.79 -17.82
N LEU A 165 18.82 2.14 -19.11
CA LEU A 165 18.33 1.27 -20.19
C LEU A 165 19.13 -0.04 -20.31
N TYR A 166 20.38 -0.07 -19.85
CA TYR A 166 21.27 -1.23 -19.97
C TYR A 166 21.42 -2.07 -18.70
N THR A 167 20.94 -1.60 -17.56
CA THR A 167 21.15 -2.27 -16.25
C THR A 167 19.87 -2.72 -15.54
N SER A 168 18.71 -2.32 -16.04
CA SER A 168 17.41 -2.74 -15.47
C SER A 168 16.85 -3.91 -16.28
N PRO A 169 16.43 -5.02 -15.62
CA PRO A 169 15.60 -6.02 -16.28
C PRO A 169 14.34 -5.33 -16.81
N SER A 170 14.01 -5.62 -18.07
CA SER A 170 12.81 -5.06 -18.72
C SER A 170 11.57 -5.35 -17.89
N PRO A 171 10.66 -4.37 -17.72
CA PRO A 171 9.39 -4.63 -17.04
C PRO A 171 8.48 -5.60 -17.81
N ARG A 172 8.93 -6.11 -18.96
CA ARG A 172 8.16 -6.99 -19.86
C ARG A 172 8.61 -8.46 -19.83
N ASP A 173 9.64 -8.80 -19.06
CA ASP A 173 10.10 -10.21 -18.90
C ASP A 173 9.54 -10.84 -17.62
#